data_dca0a90c313a13de797a6de8801ced02
#
_entry.id   dca0a90c313a13de797a6de8801ced02
#
_cell.length_a   1.000
_cell.length_b   1.000
_cell.length_c   1.000
_cell.angle_alpha   90.00
_cell.angle_beta   90.00
_cell.angle_gamma   90.00
#
_symmetry.space_group_name_H-M   'P 1'
#
loop_
_entity.id
_entity.type
_entity.pdbx_description
1 polymer ?
#
loop_
_entity_poly.entity_id
_entity_poly.type
_entity_poly.pdbx_seq_one_letter_code
_entity_poly.pdbx_strand_id
1 'polypeptide(L)'
;MTDSITITGFNRVELIVREDEIDDAVRQFNEVLGLHIVPPHRIAGAPVLSATDFDGSIEFVAPLGGKGHFGDRLARGGPGQIGPLVWEVADVDQAREWLRHNGYQIIYEYDSSQGNESEQATHVYQLVLDPDQWFGFNVTLMQRG
;
A
#
# COMPACT_ATOMS: atom_id res chain seq x y z
N MET A 1 25.90 1.71 -14.02
CA MET A 1 24.62 1.03 -13.84
C MET A 1 24.65 0.20 -12.56
N THR A 2 23.65 0.34 -11.73
CA THR A 2 23.54 -0.46 -10.51
C THR A 2 23.03 -1.86 -10.84
N ASP A 3 23.61 -2.86 -10.22
CA ASP A 3 23.23 -4.26 -10.45
C ASP A 3 22.02 -4.69 -9.61
N SER A 4 21.50 -3.80 -8.77
CA SER A 4 20.36 -4.08 -7.91
C SER A 4 19.60 -2.81 -7.56
N ILE A 5 18.36 -3.00 -7.06
CA ILE A 5 17.55 -1.92 -6.53
C ILE A 5 18.07 -1.54 -5.14
N THR A 6 18.18 -0.24 -4.88
CA THR A 6 18.58 0.24 -3.56
C THR A 6 17.35 0.37 -2.67
N ILE A 7 17.20 -0.55 -1.73
CA ILE A 7 16.14 -0.53 -0.72
C ILE A 7 16.62 0.31 0.45
N THR A 8 15.83 1.30 0.84
CA THR A 8 16.17 2.18 1.97
C THR A 8 15.45 1.81 3.26
N GLY A 9 14.42 0.99 3.19
CA GLY A 9 13.73 0.51 4.37
C GLY A 9 12.42 -0.19 4.06
N PHE A 10 11.81 -0.77 5.08
CA PHE A 10 10.46 -1.30 5.01
C PHE A 10 9.51 -0.20 5.47
N ASN A 11 8.52 0.13 4.64
CA ASN A 11 7.58 1.19 4.97
C ASN A 11 6.40 0.65 5.80
N ARG A 12 5.69 -0.34 5.26
CA ARG A 12 4.49 -0.85 5.95
C ARG A 12 3.96 -2.15 5.36
N VAL A 13 3.16 -2.84 6.16
CA VAL A 13 2.24 -3.86 5.69
C VAL A 13 0.82 -3.28 5.68
N GLU A 14 0.07 -3.54 4.61
CA GLU A 14 -1.33 -3.12 4.51
C GLU A 14 -2.23 -4.28 4.92
N LEU A 15 -3.18 -4.01 5.80
CA LEU A 15 -4.13 -4.98 6.34
C LEU A 15 -5.51 -4.63 5.81
N ILE A 16 -6.18 -5.61 5.19
CA ILE A 16 -7.46 -5.37 4.52
C ILE A 16 -8.60 -5.61 5.50
N VAL A 17 -9.43 -4.59 5.67
CA VAL A 17 -10.63 -4.64 6.52
C VAL A 17 -11.84 -4.17 5.72
N ARG A 18 -13.04 -4.41 6.26
CA ARG A 18 -14.27 -3.88 5.65
C ARG A 18 -14.43 -2.40 5.93
N GLU A 19 -15.12 -1.73 5.03
CA GLU A 19 -15.40 -0.29 5.16
C GLU A 19 -16.11 0.05 6.48
N ASP A 20 -17.06 -0.78 6.90
CA ASP A 20 -17.80 -0.60 8.13
C ASP A 20 -17.05 -1.03 9.40
N GLU A 21 -15.84 -1.57 9.26
CA GLU A 21 -15.03 -2.04 10.38
C GLU A 21 -13.76 -1.20 10.62
N ILE A 22 -13.37 -0.35 9.67
CA ILE A 22 -12.08 0.33 9.75
C ILE A 22 -11.97 1.25 10.96
N ASP A 23 -13.04 1.97 11.32
CA ASP A 23 -13.02 2.85 12.49
C ASP A 23 -12.81 2.06 13.78
N ASP A 24 -13.49 0.93 13.93
CA ASP A 24 -13.35 0.06 15.09
C ASP A 24 -11.95 -0.58 15.15
N ALA A 25 -11.42 -0.97 13.99
CA ALA A 25 -10.07 -1.53 13.90
C ALA A 25 -9.02 -0.51 14.35
N VAL A 26 -9.10 0.72 13.86
CA VAL A 26 -8.20 1.81 14.26
C VAL A 26 -8.26 2.03 15.76
N ARG A 27 -9.46 2.17 16.31
CA ARG A 27 -9.66 2.40 17.76
C ARG A 27 -9.08 1.25 18.57
N GLN A 28 -9.41 0.01 18.22
CA GLN A 28 -8.99 -1.16 18.98
C GLN A 28 -7.48 -1.35 18.97
N PHE A 29 -6.85 -1.19 17.80
CA PHE A 29 -5.40 -1.32 17.69
C PHE A 29 -4.68 -0.22 18.46
N ASN A 30 -5.18 1.01 18.41
CA ASN A 30 -4.60 2.11 19.17
C ASN A 30 -4.74 1.90 20.68
N GLU A 31 -5.92 1.50 21.14
CA GLU A 31 -6.17 1.30 22.57
C GLU A 31 -5.38 0.12 23.15
N VAL A 32 -5.39 -1.01 22.45
CA VAL A 32 -4.83 -2.26 23.00
C VAL A 32 -3.34 -2.37 22.76
N LEU A 33 -2.87 -1.96 21.59
CA LEU A 33 -1.48 -2.13 21.18
C LEU A 33 -0.64 -0.85 21.31
N GLY A 34 -1.26 0.26 21.72
CA GLY A 34 -0.55 1.52 21.90
C GLY A 34 -0.05 2.13 20.60
N LEU A 35 -0.73 1.86 19.49
CA LEU A 35 -0.35 2.42 18.19
C LEU A 35 -0.93 3.84 18.01
N HIS A 36 -0.47 4.52 16.97
CA HIS A 36 -0.86 5.88 16.64
C HIS A 36 -1.40 5.93 15.21
N ILE A 37 -2.38 5.06 14.92
CA ILE A 37 -3.03 5.02 13.62
C ILE A 37 -3.90 6.25 13.47
N VAL A 38 -3.68 7.02 12.41
CA VAL A 38 -4.49 8.22 12.14
C VAL A 38 -5.89 7.82 11.68
N PRO A 39 -6.89 8.73 11.81
CA PRO A 39 -8.25 8.43 11.35
C PRO A 39 -8.30 8.07 9.87
N PRO A 40 -9.25 7.21 9.46
CA PRO A 40 -9.40 6.85 8.06
C PRO A 40 -9.62 8.06 7.16
N HIS A 41 -9.00 8.04 5.99
CA HIS A 41 -9.13 9.11 5.00
C HIS A 41 -9.10 8.52 3.59
N ARG A 42 -9.55 9.31 2.62
CA ARG A 42 -9.59 8.89 1.22
C ARG A 42 -8.24 9.05 0.55
N ILE A 43 -7.94 8.14 -0.37
CA ILE A 43 -6.72 8.17 -1.17
C ILE A 43 -7.06 8.57 -2.60
N ALA A 44 -6.30 9.50 -3.16
CA ALA A 44 -6.50 9.94 -4.53
C ALA A 44 -6.29 8.79 -5.51
N GLY A 45 -7.21 8.64 -6.45
CA GLY A 45 -7.08 7.67 -7.53
C GLY A 45 -7.30 6.22 -7.11
N ALA A 46 -7.72 5.96 -5.87
CA ALA A 46 -7.99 4.61 -5.40
C ALA A 46 -9.33 4.56 -4.66
N PRO A 47 -10.15 3.52 -4.88
CA PRO A 47 -11.44 3.41 -4.21
C PRO A 47 -11.30 2.80 -2.81
N VAL A 48 -10.50 3.44 -1.96
CA VAL A 48 -10.20 2.92 -0.62
C VAL A 48 -10.19 4.02 0.42
N LEU A 49 -10.49 3.63 1.68
CA LEU A 49 -10.11 4.38 2.87
C LEU A 49 -8.77 3.82 3.37
N SER A 50 -7.93 4.69 3.87
CA SER A 50 -6.63 4.34 4.42
C SER A 50 -6.48 4.91 5.82
N ALA A 51 -5.90 4.14 6.72
CA ALA A 51 -5.58 4.58 8.07
C ALA A 51 -4.20 4.03 8.43
N THR A 52 -3.22 4.92 8.57
CA THR A 52 -1.81 4.54 8.69
C THR A 52 -1.25 4.93 10.05
N ASP A 53 -0.44 4.05 10.64
CA ASP A 53 0.51 4.42 11.69
C ASP A 53 1.88 4.56 11.02
N PHE A 54 2.33 5.79 10.85
CA PHE A 54 3.58 6.08 10.17
C PHE A 54 4.82 5.61 10.94
N ASP A 55 4.69 5.42 12.26
CA ASP A 55 5.78 4.93 13.11
C ASP A 55 5.74 3.41 13.29
N GLY A 56 4.56 2.81 13.15
CA GLY A 56 4.34 1.40 13.43
C GLY A 56 4.37 0.49 12.21
N SER A 57 4.55 1.03 11.02
CA SER A 57 4.60 0.28 9.76
C SER A 57 3.34 -0.53 9.45
N ILE A 58 2.18 -0.02 9.85
CA ILE A 58 0.88 -0.65 9.61
C ILE A 58 -0.04 0.35 8.92
N GLU A 59 -0.78 -0.14 7.94
CA GLU A 59 -1.86 0.62 7.32
C GLU A 59 -3.09 -0.28 7.20
N PHE A 60 -4.25 0.19 7.67
CA PHE A 60 -5.52 -0.43 7.32
C PHE A 60 -6.01 0.13 6.00
N VAL A 61 -6.49 -0.74 5.12
CA VAL A 61 -7.13 -0.36 3.86
C VAL A 61 -8.51 -0.98 3.80
N ALA A 62 -9.51 -0.17 3.45
CA ALA A 62 -10.88 -0.63 3.32
C ALA A 62 -11.44 -0.21 1.96
N PRO A 63 -11.83 -1.17 1.10
CA PRO A 63 -12.37 -0.83 -0.22
C PRO A 63 -13.73 -0.15 -0.09
N LEU A 64 -13.88 0.99 -0.76
CA LEU A 64 -15.13 1.73 -0.79
C LEU A 64 -16.14 1.02 -1.69
N GLY A 65 -17.30 0.68 -1.14
CA GLY A 65 -18.35 -0.01 -1.88
C GLY A 65 -17.93 -1.38 -2.42
N GLY A 66 -16.93 -2.01 -1.82
CA GLY A 66 -16.44 -3.32 -2.26
C GLY A 66 -15.75 -3.30 -3.61
N LYS A 67 -15.26 -2.15 -4.06
CA LYS A 67 -14.67 -1.98 -5.38
C LYS A 67 -13.16 -2.22 -5.38
N GLY A 68 -12.63 -2.46 -6.58
CA GLY A 68 -11.20 -2.57 -6.83
C GLY A 68 -10.59 -3.87 -6.34
N HIS A 69 -9.26 -3.92 -6.38
CA HIS A 69 -8.49 -5.12 -6.03
C HIS A 69 -8.74 -5.58 -4.58
N PHE A 70 -8.78 -4.64 -3.64
CA PHE A 70 -9.04 -4.97 -2.24
C PHE A 70 -10.46 -5.47 -2.03
N GLY A 71 -11.44 -4.92 -2.77
CA GLY A 71 -12.82 -5.40 -2.74
C GLY A 71 -12.93 -6.84 -3.24
N ASP A 72 -12.23 -7.15 -4.32
CA ASP A 72 -12.19 -8.51 -4.86
C ASP A 72 -11.57 -9.49 -3.84
N ARG A 73 -10.53 -9.08 -3.16
CA ARG A 73 -9.89 -9.91 -2.14
C ARG A 73 -10.81 -10.16 -0.95
N LEU A 74 -11.51 -9.14 -0.48
CA LEU A 74 -12.51 -9.30 0.59
C LEU A 74 -13.63 -10.25 0.18
N ALA A 75 -14.13 -10.12 -1.04
CA ALA A 75 -15.20 -10.98 -1.55
C ALA A 75 -14.79 -12.45 -1.60
N ARG A 76 -13.51 -12.73 -1.90
CA ARG A 76 -13.00 -14.11 -1.99
C ARG A 76 -12.63 -14.71 -0.65
N GLY A 77 -12.02 -13.94 0.26
CA GLY A 77 -11.42 -14.48 1.48
C GLY A 77 -11.91 -13.87 2.79
N GLY A 78 -12.73 -12.84 2.72
CA GLY A 78 -13.18 -12.13 3.92
C GLY A 78 -12.12 -11.22 4.51
N PRO A 79 -12.41 -10.57 5.65
CA PRO A 79 -11.49 -9.65 6.29
C PRO A 79 -10.29 -10.36 6.92
N GLY A 80 -9.29 -9.58 7.33
CA GLY A 80 -8.11 -10.12 8.00
C GLY A 80 -7.03 -10.59 7.04
N GLN A 81 -7.09 -10.18 5.78
CA GLN A 81 -6.07 -10.52 4.80
C GLN A 81 -4.93 -9.51 4.82
N ILE A 82 -3.72 -10.03 4.56
CA ILE A 82 -2.54 -9.20 4.34
C ILE A 82 -2.56 -8.73 2.89
N GLY A 83 -2.52 -7.43 2.70
CA GLY A 83 -2.39 -6.80 1.41
C GLY A 83 -0.92 -6.52 1.07
N PRO A 84 -0.62 -5.38 0.44
CA PRO A 84 0.73 -5.06 0.04
C PRO A 84 1.75 -5.02 1.17
N LEU A 85 2.93 -5.54 0.88
CA LEU A 85 4.16 -5.32 1.65
C LEU A 85 4.91 -4.21 0.91
N VAL A 86 5.15 -3.08 1.58
CA VAL A 86 5.68 -1.89 0.94
C VAL A 86 7.10 -1.60 1.42
N TRP A 87 8.06 -1.64 0.49
CA TRP A 87 9.44 -1.24 0.76
C TRP A 87 9.73 0.11 0.13
N GLU A 88 10.57 0.90 0.78
CA GLU A 88 11.02 2.17 0.22
C GLU A 88 12.29 1.97 -0.59
N VAL A 89 12.34 2.65 -1.73
CA VAL A 89 13.49 2.65 -2.63
C VAL A 89 14.06 4.07 -2.73
N ALA A 90 15.35 4.14 -3.01
CA ALA A 90 16.03 5.42 -3.17
C ALA A 90 15.59 6.14 -4.44
N ASP A 91 15.30 5.39 -5.51
CA ASP A 91 14.99 5.93 -6.83
C ASP A 91 14.01 5.00 -7.55
N VAL A 92 12.77 5.44 -7.69
CA VAL A 92 11.71 4.64 -8.32
C VAL A 92 11.97 4.42 -9.82
N ASP A 93 12.59 5.38 -10.49
CA ASP A 93 12.88 5.25 -11.91
C ASP A 93 13.95 4.18 -12.14
N GLN A 94 14.98 4.16 -11.33
CA GLN A 94 16.02 3.14 -11.36
C GLN A 94 15.43 1.75 -11.03
N ALA A 95 14.55 1.68 -10.04
CA ALA A 95 13.88 0.42 -9.68
C ALA A 95 13.02 -0.10 -10.83
N ARG A 96 12.25 0.78 -11.48
CA ARG A 96 11.41 0.42 -12.63
C ARG A 96 12.25 -0.17 -13.76
N GLU A 97 13.35 0.50 -14.07
CA GLU A 97 14.24 0.09 -15.15
C GLU A 97 14.89 -1.26 -14.86
N TRP A 98 15.38 -1.42 -13.65
CA TRP A 98 15.98 -2.68 -13.22
C TRP A 98 14.97 -3.85 -13.28
N LEU A 99 13.76 -3.64 -12.79
CA LEU A 99 12.72 -4.66 -12.82
C LEU A 99 12.39 -5.09 -14.25
N ARG A 100 12.18 -4.13 -15.13
CA ARG A 100 11.86 -4.43 -16.54
C ARG A 100 13.00 -5.17 -17.23
N HIS A 101 14.21 -4.72 -17.00
CA HIS A 101 15.39 -5.35 -17.60
C HIS A 101 15.58 -6.80 -17.14
N ASN A 102 15.18 -7.11 -15.93
CA ASN A 102 15.34 -8.44 -15.34
C ASN A 102 14.06 -9.30 -15.44
N GLY A 103 13.08 -8.88 -16.21
CA GLY A 103 11.89 -9.69 -16.51
C GLY A 103 10.80 -9.66 -15.46
N TYR A 104 10.84 -8.72 -14.52
CA TYR A 104 9.79 -8.55 -13.53
C TYR A 104 8.71 -7.61 -14.02
N GLN A 105 7.47 -7.98 -13.79
CA GLN A 105 6.29 -7.23 -14.25
C GLN A 105 5.84 -6.21 -13.21
N ILE A 106 5.57 -4.99 -13.67
CA ILE A 106 4.90 -3.97 -12.88
C ILE A 106 3.47 -3.92 -13.40
N ILE A 107 2.51 -4.30 -12.56
CA ILE A 107 1.10 -4.37 -12.98
C ILE A 107 0.35 -3.07 -12.78
N TYR A 108 0.88 -2.18 -11.92
CA TYR A 108 0.25 -0.90 -11.67
C TYR A 108 1.30 0.08 -11.14
N GLU A 109 1.17 1.36 -11.53
CA GLU A 109 1.98 2.44 -10.98
C GLU A 109 1.05 3.49 -10.40
N TYR A 110 1.35 3.92 -9.18
CA TYR A 110 0.58 4.94 -8.50
C TYR A 110 1.45 6.17 -8.30
N ASP A 111 0.87 7.34 -8.62
CA ASP A 111 1.51 8.65 -8.42
C ASP A 111 0.48 9.55 -7.74
N SER A 112 0.71 9.91 -6.48
CA SER A 112 -0.25 10.68 -5.70
C SER A 112 -0.47 12.11 -6.23
N SER A 113 0.41 12.61 -7.10
CA SER A 113 0.23 13.93 -7.72
C SER A 113 -0.84 13.93 -8.81
N GLN A 114 -1.27 12.77 -9.29
CA GLN A 114 -2.24 12.66 -10.39
C GLN A 114 -3.69 12.81 -9.94
N GLY A 115 -3.95 12.80 -8.63
CA GLY A 115 -5.30 12.89 -8.10
C GLY A 115 -5.56 14.23 -7.41
N ASN A 116 -6.75 14.78 -7.63
CA ASN A 116 -7.17 16.03 -6.98
C ASN A 116 -7.82 15.80 -5.62
N GLU A 117 -8.10 14.57 -5.27
CA GLU A 117 -8.85 14.20 -4.07
C GLU A 117 -7.96 13.65 -2.94
N SER A 118 -6.65 13.75 -3.10
CA SER A 118 -5.72 13.21 -2.11
C SER A 118 -5.70 14.08 -0.85
N GLU A 119 -5.83 13.42 0.28
CA GLU A 119 -5.62 14.02 1.59
C GLU A 119 -4.18 13.80 2.07
N GLN A 120 -3.35 13.18 1.24
CA GLN A 120 -1.95 12.91 1.57
C GLN A 120 -1.12 14.19 1.54
N ALA A 121 -0.37 14.42 2.60
CA ALA A 121 0.55 15.57 2.70
C ALA A 121 1.84 15.33 1.92
N THR A 122 2.25 14.08 1.73
CA THR A 122 3.51 13.71 1.10
C THR A 122 3.25 13.04 -0.25
N HIS A 123 3.98 13.51 -1.27
CA HIS A 123 3.94 12.90 -2.60
C HIS A 123 4.60 11.53 -2.58
N VAL A 124 3.94 10.53 -3.15
CA VAL A 124 4.47 9.17 -3.23
C VAL A 124 4.33 8.62 -4.63
N TYR A 125 5.34 7.82 -5.02
CA TYR A 125 5.32 6.99 -6.22
C TYR A 125 5.36 5.54 -5.80
N GLN A 126 4.52 4.70 -6.40
CA GLN A 126 4.50 3.29 -6.07
C GLN A 126 4.52 2.43 -7.34
N LEU A 127 5.32 1.38 -7.28
CA LEU A 127 5.35 0.33 -8.29
C LEU A 127 4.75 -0.92 -7.67
N VAL A 128 3.61 -1.37 -8.20
CA VAL A 128 2.95 -2.58 -7.72
C VAL A 128 3.36 -3.73 -8.62
N LEU A 129 3.98 -4.75 -8.03
CA LEU A 129 4.55 -5.87 -8.77
C LEU A 129 3.53 -6.99 -8.94
N ASP A 130 3.75 -7.83 -9.95
CA ASP A 130 2.86 -8.95 -10.25
C ASP A 130 3.00 -10.04 -9.18
N PRO A 131 1.97 -10.31 -8.37
CA PRO A 131 2.07 -11.30 -7.31
C PRO A 131 2.37 -12.72 -7.81
N ASP A 132 2.07 -13.02 -9.07
CA ASP A 132 2.39 -14.33 -9.63
C ASP A 132 3.90 -14.59 -9.70
N GLN A 133 4.70 -13.54 -9.77
CA GLN A 133 6.17 -13.65 -9.75
C GLN A 133 6.73 -13.58 -8.32
N TRP A 134 5.89 -13.28 -7.33
CA TRP A 134 6.30 -13.08 -5.93
C TRP A 134 5.57 -14.02 -4.99
N PHE A 135 5.30 -15.24 -5.48
CA PHE A 135 4.75 -16.35 -4.66
C PHE A 135 3.37 -16.04 -4.10
N GLY A 136 2.60 -15.19 -4.76
CA GLY A 136 1.28 -14.76 -4.32
C GLY A 136 1.29 -13.54 -3.40
N PHE A 137 2.46 -13.07 -2.97
CA PHE A 137 2.55 -11.87 -2.14
C PHE A 137 2.44 -10.61 -3.00
N ASN A 138 1.78 -9.59 -2.45
CA ASN A 138 1.71 -8.28 -3.09
C ASN A 138 2.90 -7.44 -2.65
N VAL A 139 3.88 -7.29 -3.51
CA VAL A 139 5.08 -6.51 -3.24
C VAL A 139 4.94 -5.15 -3.91
N THR A 140 5.15 -4.09 -3.15
CA THR A 140 5.11 -2.72 -3.65
C THR A 140 6.42 -2.02 -3.31
N LEU A 141 6.97 -1.30 -4.26
CA LEU A 141 8.14 -0.45 -4.06
C LEU A 141 7.68 1.01 -4.11
N MET A 142 8.14 1.81 -3.16
CA MET A 142 7.65 3.18 -3.00
C MET A 142 8.82 4.16 -2.83
N GLN A 143 8.70 5.32 -3.47
CA GLN A 143 9.56 6.46 -3.20
C GLN A 143 8.69 7.62 -2.70
N ARG A 144 9.10 8.23 -1.59
CA ARG A 144 8.49 9.45 -1.06
C ARG A 144 9.34 10.64 -1.47
N GLY A 145 8.66 11.74 -1.79
CA GLY A 145 9.40 12.96 -2.11
C GLY A 145 8.69 13.93 -3.02
#